data_f47c5a48c557159eb4a0169ba5e8a242
#
_entry.id   f47c5a48c557159eb4a0169ba5e8a242
#
_cell.length_a   1.000
_cell.length_b   1.000
_cell.length_c   1.000
_cell.angle_alpha   90.00
_cell.angle_beta   90.00
_cell.angle_gamma   90.00
#
_symmetry.space_group_name_H-M   'P 1'
#
loop_
_entity.id
_entity.type
_entity.pdbx_description
1 polymer ?
#
loop_
_entity_poly.entity_id
_entity_poly.type
_entity_poly.pdbx_seq_one_letter_code
_entity_poly.pdbx_strand_id
1 'polypeptide(L)'
;THSIKWDRVKEGGLAMWIADMYFRTPQAVTDSIIKRAENGIFGYTDIPDEWYCAYQKWWKGRYNFSINKEWLIFTTGVIPAISSIIRKMTTPAENVVVMTPVYNMFFDSILDNGRNVLESRLVYNDGKYSIDFADLEEKLANPQTSMMILCNPHNPTGNIWDRDILDKIGKLCKKYHVLVVSDEIHCDITKPGISYIPFASVSDVCRDNCITCVAPTKTFNIAGIQTAAVIVADENIRHRVITGLETDNLAETNVFAADAAAAAYSEGGEWLDDLREYLWENRQFAEK
;
A
#
# COMPACT_ATOMS: atom_id res chain seq x y z
N THR A 1 -3.09 27.68 1.66
CA THR A 1 -2.71 26.59 2.59
C THR A 1 -1.57 25.73 2.07
N HIS A 2 -1.20 25.87 0.80
CA HIS A 2 -0.28 25.00 0.05
C HIS A 2 -0.75 23.53 -0.02
N SER A 3 -2.03 23.27 0.24
CA SER A 3 -2.63 21.94 0.11
C SER A 3 -3.13 21.70 -1.31
N ILE A 4 -2.67 20.64 -1.94
CA ILE A 4 -3.16 20.22 -3.27
C ILE A 4 -4.68 20.02 -3.24
N LYS A 5 -5.21 19.46 -2.17
CA LYS A 5 -6.64 19.19 -2.02
C LYS A 5 -7.47 20.47 -2.06
N TRP A 6 -7.03 21.52 -1.35
CA TRP A 6 -7.80 22.74 -1.15
C TRP A 6 -7.54 23.79 -2.21
N ASP A 7 -6.26 24.02 -2.55
CA ASP A 7 -5.88 25.16 -3.37
C ASP A 7 -6.18 24.96 -4.88
N ARG A 8 -6.54 23.73 -5.28
CA ARG A 8 -6.96 23.39 -6.65
C ARG A 8 -8.49 23.33 -6.84
N VAL A 9 -9.26 23.54 -5.80
CA VAL A 9 -10.72 23.55 -5.88
C VAL A 9 -11.19 24.97 -6.21
N LYS A 10 -12.14 25.08 -7.16
CA LYS A 10 -12.75 26.37 -7.52
C LYS A 10 -13.50 26.95 -6.32
N GLU A 11 -13.59 28.28 -6.23
CA GLU A 11 -14.35 28.98 -5.20
C GLU A 11 -15.79 28.43 -5.10
N GLY A 12 -16.23 28.13 -3.88
CA GLY A 12 -17.53 27.49 -3.61
C GLY A 12 -17.58 25.97 -3.86
N GLY A 13 -16.49 25.35 -4.33
CA GLY A 13 -16.42 23.92 -4.56
C GLY A 13 -16.08 23.11 -3.29
N LEU A 14 -16.53 21.85 -3.24
CA LEU A 14 -16.20 20.89 -2.19
C LEU A 14 -15.07 19.98 -2.63
N ALA A 15 -13.97 19.94 -1.86
CA ALA A 15 -12.80 19.12 -2.16
C ALA A 15 -13.02 17.66 -1.77
N MET A 16 -13.42 16.81 -2.71
CA MET A 16 -13.65 15.37 -2.47
C MET A 16 -12.83 14.45 -3.39
N TRP A 17 -11.85 14.98 -4.11
CA TRP A 17 -11.15 14.29 -5.20
C TRP A 17 -9.85 13.57 -4.78
N ILE A 18 -9.31 13.87 -3.60
CA ILE A 18 -8.07 13.28 -3.07
C ILE A 18 -8.30 12.77 -1.64
N ALA A 19 -7.59 11.73 -1.26
CA ALA A 19 -7.83 10.99 -0.02
C ALA A 19 -7.33 11.68 1.27
N ASP A 20 -6.75 12.89 1.18
CA ASP A 20 -6.40 13.66 2.38
C ASP A 20 -7.65 13.95 3.20
N MET A 21 -7.57 13.73 4.49
CA MET A 21 -8.70 13.90 5.41
C MET A 21 -8.83 15.36 5.90
N TYR A 22 -9.98 15.67 6.49
CA TYR A 22 -10.25 16.97 7.14
C TYR A 22 -9.84 16.97 8.61
N PHE A 23 -9.24 15.88 9.09
CA PHE A 23 -8.83 15.69 10.48
C PHE A 23 -7.33 15.94 10.65
N ARG A 24 -6.96 16.36 11.85
CA ARG A 24 -5.55 16.35 12.25
C ARG A 24 -5.09 14.92 12.40
N THR A 25 -3.81 14.68 12.12
CA THR A 25 -3.13 13.42 12.44
C THR A 25 -3.13 13.19 13.98
N PRO A 26 -2.94 11.96 14.46
CA PRO A 26 -2.77 11.71 15.90
C PRO A 26 -1.75 12.65 16.54
N GLN A 27 -2.02 13.11 17.77
CA GLN A 27 -1.15 14.08 18.45
C GLN A 27 0.28 13.58 18.60
N ALA A 28 0.47 12.29 18.87
CA ALA A 28 1.79 11.65 18.97
C ALA A 28 2.66 11.86 17.71
N VAL A 29 2.05 11.86 16.51
CA VAL A 29 2.76 12.14 15.27
C VAL A 29 3.26 13.58 15.22
N THR A 30 2.40 14.54 15.59
CA THR A 30 2.77 15.96 15.66
C THR A 30 3.90 16.19 16.65
N ASP A 31 3.78 15.60 17.86
CA ASP A 31 4.77 15.73 18.92
C ASP A 31 6.13 15.14 18.53
N SER A 32 6.14 14.01 17.83
CA SER A 32 7.37 13.39 17.34
C SER A 32 8.11 14.29 16.33
N ILE A 33 7.34 14.92 15.42
CA ILE A 33 7.90 15.86 14.42
C ILE A 33 8.45 17.12 15.11
N ILE A 34 7.73 17.68 16.07
CA ILE A 34 8.17 18.86 16.84
C ILE A 34 9.47 18.53 17.57
N LYS A 35 9.50 17.42 18.31
CA LYS A 35 10.69 16.96 19.04
C LYS A 35 11.90 16.81 18.11
N ARG A 36 11.69 16.25 16.90
CA ARG A 36 12.77 16.13 15.90
C ARG A 36 13.21 17.48 15.37
N ALA A 37 12.27 18.40 15.13
CA ALA A 37 12.57 19.76 14.66
C ALA A 37 13.35 20.58 15.70
N GLU A 38 13.03 20.44 16.98
CA GLU A 38 13.72 21.12 18.08
C GLU A 38 15.19 20.73 18.20
N ASN A 39 15.57 19.52 17.75
CA ASN A 39 16.97 19.12 17.68
C ASN A 39 17.82 20.01 16.74
N GLY A 40 17.18 20.60 15.70
CA GLY A 40 17.81 21.58 14.81
C GLY A 40 18.89 21.03 13.86
N ILE A 41 19.12 19.70 13.81
CA ILE A 41 20.09 19.03 12.94
C ILE A 41 19.36 18.17 11.94
N PHE A 42 19.40 18.55 10.67
CA PHE A 42 18.65 17.94 9.57
C PHE A 42 19.59 17.27 8.54
N GLY A 43 20.49 16.42 9.05
CA GLY A 43 21.40 15.63 8.21
C GLY A 43 20.77 14.34 7.66
N TYR A 44 21.58 13.54 6.98
CA TYR A 44 21.17 12.20 6.56
C TYR A 44 20.73 11.37 7.77
N THR A 45 19.70 10.58 7.59
CA THR A 45 19.03 9.88 8.68
C THR A 45 18.95 8.39 8.36
N ASP A 46 19.40 7.55 9.29
CA ASP A 46 19.17 6.11 9.24
C ASP A 46 17.78 5.76 9.78
N ILE A 47 17.25 4.60 9.36
CA ILE A 47 16.00 4.08 9.88
C ILE A 47 16.23 3.47 11.28
N PRO A 48 15.65 4.03 12.34
CA PRO A 48 15.88 3.57 13.72
C PRO A 48 15.13 2.26 14.01
N ASP A 49 15.57 1.52 15.02
CA ASP A 49 14.95 0.26 15.44
C ASP A 49 13.48 0.43 15.85
N GLU A 50 13.11 1.56 16.38
CA GLU A 50 11.76 1.93 16.76
C GLU A 50 10.78 1.86 15.57
N TRP A 51 11.22 2.24 14.37
CA TRP A 51 10.43 2.13 13.16
C TRP A 51 10.11 0.67 12.83
N TYR A 52 11.12 -0.22 12.85
CA TYR A 52 10.91 -1.65 12.63
C TYR A 52 9.99 -2.27 13.68
N CYS A 53 10.22 -1.94 14.95
CA CYS A 53 9.40 -2.43 16.06
C CYS A 53 7.94 -1.96 15.94
N ALA A 54 7.69 -0.73 15.50
CA ALA A 54 6.34 -0.19 15.32
C ALA A 54 5.57 -0.97 14.24
N TYR A 55 6.17 -1.18 13.07
CA TYR A 55 5.58 -2.01 12.01
C TYR A 55 5.31 -3.45 12.48
N GLN A 56 6.30 -4.10 13.10
CA GLN A 56 6.15 -5.48 13.58
C GLN A 56 5.01 -5.62 14.59
N LYS A 57 4.93 -4.72 15.58
CA LYS A 57 3.86 -4.71 16.60
C LYS A 57 2.50 -4.45 15.98
N TRP A 58 2.39 -3.51 15.05
CA TRP A 58 1.13 -3.16 14.39
C TRP A 58 0.56 -4.34 13.61
N TRP A 59 1.34 -4.94 12.72
CA TRP A 59 0.88 -6.10 11.94
C TRP A 59 0.60 -7.31 12.81
N LYS A 60 1.43 -7.57 13.83
CA LYS A 60 1.16 -8.66 14.76
C LYS A 60 -0.10 -8.44 15.57
N GLY A 61 -0.30 -7.23 16.10
CA GLY A 61 -1.45 -6.90 16.94
C GLY A 61 -2.78 -6.85 16.20
N ARG A 62 -2.80 -6.20 15.02
CA ARG A 62 -4.04 -5.97 14.27
C ARG A 62 -4.40 -7.09 13.31
N TYR A 63 -3.43 -7.77 12.72
CA TYR A 63 -3.65 -8.73 11.63
C TYR A 63 -3.11 -10.12 11.94
N ASN A 64 -2.58 -10.35 13.14
CA ASN A 64 -1.92 -11.60 13.54
C ASN A 64 -0.85 -12.06 12.52
N PHE A 65 -0.18 -11.12 11.86
CA PHE A 65 0.88 -11.38 10.90
C PHE A 65 2.23 -10.96 11.50
N SER A 66 3.14 -11.93 11.68
CA SER A 66 4.49 -11.67 12.17
C SER A 66 5.40 -11.33 11.01
N ILE A 67 6.02 -10.16 11.07
CA ILE A 67 6.99 -9.67 10.07
C ILE A 67 8.37 -9.74 10.69
N ASN A 68 9.33 -10.37 10.02
CA ASN A 68 10.72 -10.32 10.42
C ASN A 68 11.32 -8.94 10.09
N LYS A 69 12.25 -8.47 10.92
CA LYS A 69 12.88 -7.15 10.73
C LYS A 69 13.50 -7.00 9.34
N GLU A 70 14.22 -8.02 8.90
CA GLU A 70 14.90 -8.05 7.60
C GLU A 70 13.97 -7.99 6.38
N TRP A 71 12.67 -8.28 6.54
CA TRP A 71 11.69 -8.19 5.45
C TRP A 71 11.25 -6.75 5.18
N LEU A 72 11.45 -5.87 6.16
CA LEU A 72 11.00 -4.47 6.09
C LEU A 72 12.05 -3.61 5.41
N ILE A 73 11.65 -2.91 4.36
CA ILE A 73 12.46 -1.97 3.60
C ILE A 73 11.74 -0.64 3.60
N PHE A 74 12.42 0.42 4.03
CA PHE A 74 11.87 1.78 3.95
C PHE A 74 11.78 2.25 2.49
N THR A 75 10.75 3.04 2.20
CA THR A 75 10.63 3.79 0.94
C THR A 75 9.84 5.09 1.17
N THR A 76 10.02 6.06 0.29
CA THR A 76 9.36 7.38 0.38
C THR A 76 7.87 7.35 0.06
N GLY A 77 7.37 6.29 -0.57
CA GLY A 77 5.95 6.14 -0.93
C GLY A 77 5.65 4.87 -1.68
N VAL A 78 4.39 4.43 -1.62
CA VAL A 78 3.94 3.18 -2.28
C VAL A 78 4.04 3.27 -3.81
N ILE A 79 3.54 4.33 -4.43
CA ILE A 79 3.60 4.48 -5.90
C ILE A 79 5.04 4.61 -6.42
N PRO A 80 5.93 5.42 -5.82
CA PRO A 80 7.35 5.41 -6.17
C PRO A 80 7.98 4.01 -6.05
N ALA A 81 7.68 3.27 -4.98
CA ALA A 81 8.17 1.90 -4.80
C ALA A 81 7.66 0.96 -5.89
N ILE A 82 6.35 0.96 -6.20
CA ILE A 82 5.75 0.14 -7.27
C ILE A 82 6.43 0.45 -8.62
N SER A 83 6.65 1.72 -8.93
CA SER A 83 7.33 2.14 -10.16
C SER A 83 8.77 1.60 -10.24
N SER A 84 9.53 1.67 -9.14
CA SER A 84 10.87 1.10 -9.03
C SER A 84 10.85 -0.44 -9.16
N ILE A 85 9.94 -1.11 -8.46
CA ILE A 85 9.75 -2.57 -8.49
C ILE A 85 9.45 -3.05 -9.92
N ILE A 86 8.55 -2.37 -10.64
CA ILE A 86 8.24 -2.67 -12.05
C ILE A 86 9.51 -2.63 -12.89
N ARG A 87 10.31 -1.56 -12.78
CA ARG A 87 11.58 -1.44 -13.53
C ARG A 87 12.56 -2.56 -13.21
N LYS A 88 12.68 -2.89 -11.91
CA LYS A 88 13.70 -3.82 -11.42
C LYS A 88 13.34 -5.29 -11.60
N MET A 89 12.04 -5.60 -11.52
CA MET A 89 11.57 -6.99 -11.49
C MET A 89 11.02 -7.48 -12.83
N THR A 90 10.81 -6.57 -13.80
CA THR A 90 10.32 -6.88 -15.14
C THR A 90 11.24 -6.32 -16.22
N THR A 91 11.06 -6.75 -17.48
CA THR A 91 11.75 -6.17 -18.64
C THR A 91 10.79 -5.31 -19.48
N PRO A 92 11.29 -4.33 -20.29
CA PRO A 92 10.45 -3.57 -21.20
C PRO A 92 9.59 -4.45 -22.09
N ALA A 93 8.34 -4.01 -22.35
CA ALA A 93 7.31 -4.68 -23.10
C ALA A 93 6.69 -5.94 -22.46
N GLU A 94 7.12 -6.35 -21.27
CA GLU A 94 6.39 -7.36 -20.49
C GLU A 94 5.03 -6.82 -20.00
N ASN A 95 4.11 -7.74 -19.76
CA ASN A 95 2.78 -7.42 -19.27
C ASN A 95 2.74 -7.39 -17.74
N VAL A 96 2.04 -6.40 -17.21
CA VAL A 96 1.67 -6.31 -15.79
C VAL A 96 0.14 -6.39 -15.68
N VAL A 97 -0.36 -7.40 -15.00
CA VAL A 97 -1.80 -7.62 -14.81
C VAL A 97 -2.34 -6.69 -13.72
N VAL A 98 -3.49 -6.08 -13.98
CA VAL A 98 -4.29 -5.32 -13.00
C VAL A 98 -5.75 -5.72 -13.10
N MET A 99 -6.47 -5.73 -11.97
CA MET A 99 -7.91 -6.02 -11.95
C MET A 99 -8.71 -4.71 -11.98
N THR A 100 -9.35 -4.41 -13.11
CA THR A 100 -10.05 -3.14 -13.34
C THR A 100 -11.56 -3.20 -13.04
N PRO A 101 -12.18 -2.07 -12.56
CA PRO A 101 -11.56 -0.74 -12.35
C PRO A 101 -10.60 -0.73 -11.17
N VAL A 102 -9.48 -0.04 -11.29
CA VAL A 102 -8.44 0.04 -10.25
C VAL A 102 -7.81 1.44 -10.23
N TYR A 103 -7.04 1.73 -9.21
CA TYR A 103 -6.34 3.01 -9.03
C TYR A 103 -5.50 3.37 -10.28
N ASN A 104 -5.76 4.57 -10.82
CA ASN A 104 -5.20 5.00 -12.11
C ASN A 104 -3.66 5.09 -12.11
N MET A 105 -3.03 5.41 -10.96
CA MET A 105 -1.57 5.52 -10.89
C MET A 105 -0.84 4.19 -11.16
N PHE A 106 -1.53 3.05 -11.13
CA PHE A 106 -0.93 1.79 -11.57
C PHE A 106 -0.70 1.77 -13.07
N PHE A 107 -1.64 2.33 -13.85
CA PHE A 107 -1.46 2.47 -15.30
C PHE A 107 -0.26 3.34 -15.62
N ASP A 108 -0.15 4.52 -15.00
CA ASP A 108 0.98 5.42 -15.19
C ASP A 108 2.29 4.72 -14.78
N SER A 109 2.32 4.04 -13.63
CA SER A 109 3.50 3.30 -13.15
C SER A 109 3.92 2.18 -14.11
N ILE A 110 3.01 1.56 -14.83
CA ILE A 110 3.29 0.49 -15.81
C ILE A 110 3.75 1.10 -17.13
N LEU A 111 2.95 2.01 -17.69
CA LEU A 111 3.15 2.55 -19.05
C LEU A 111 4.38 3.46 -19.11
N ASP A 112 4.57 4.35 -18.13
CA ASP A 112 5.71 5.27 -18.10
C ASP A 112 7.06 4.54 -17.92
N ASN A 113 7.01 3.31 -17.42
CA ASN A 113 8.18 2.43 -17.35
C ASN A 113 8.33 1.49 -18.56
N GLY A 114 7.54 1.68 -19.62
CA GLY A 114 7.64 0.92 -20.86
C GLY A 114 7.17 -0.54 -20.78
N ARG A 115 6.23 -0.83 -19.85
CA ARG A 115 5.54 -2.13 -19.75
C ARG A 115 4.13 -2.00 -20.28
N ASN A 116 3.48 -3.13 -20.53
CA ASN A 116 2.11 -3.17 -21.02
C ASN A 116 1.15 -3.44 -19.88
N VAL A 117 0.03 -2.73 -19.85
CA VAL A 117 -1.08 -3.02 -18.93
C VAL A 117 -1.91 -4.17 -19.53
N LEU A 118 -2.11 -5.22 -18.75
CA LEU A 118 -3.02 -6.31 -19.09
C LEU A 118 -4.18 -6.33 -18.10
N GLU A 119 -5.35 -5.90 -18.58
CA GLU A 119 -6.52 -5.77 -17.72
C GLU A 119 -7.28 -7.10 -17.56
N SER A 120 -7.54 -7.51 -16.32
CA SER A 120 -8.54 -8.50 -15.97
C SER A 120 -9.72 -7.76 -15.32
N ARG A 121 -10.87 -7.74 -16.00
CA ARG A 121 -12.01 -6.93 -15.59
C ARG A 121 -12.79 -7.61 -14.48
N LEU A 122 -13.03 -6.88 -13.40
CA LEU A 122 -13.94 -7.33 -12.35
C LEU A 122 -15.37 -7.38 -12.88
N VAL A 123 -16.09 -8.42 -12.51
CA VAL A 123 -17.51 -8.55 -12.81
C VAL A 123 -18.32 -7.79 -11.78
N TYR A 124 -19.16 -6.88 -12.25
CA TYR A 124 -20.09 -6.15 -11.39
C TYR A 124 -21.49 -6.76 -11.50
N ASN A 125 -22.05 -7.18 -10.37
CA ASN A 125 -23.41 -7.71 -10.30
C ASN A 125 -24.06 -7.30 -8.97
N ASP A 126 -25.25 -6.73 -9.02
CA ASP A 126 -26.07 -6.35 -7.86
C ASP A 126 -25.30 -5.57 -6.77
N GLY A 127 -24.51 -4.55 -7.18
CA GLY A 127 -23.75 -3.72 -6.24
C GLY A 127 -22.45 -4.34 -5.74
N LYS A 128 -22.07 -5.51 -6.24
CA LYS A 128 -20.84 -6.22 -5.81
C LYS A 128 -19.91 -6.48 -6.97
N TYR A 129 -18.63 -6.34 -6.69
CA TYR A 129 -17.57 -6.74 -7.61
C TYR A 129 -17.01 -8.10 -7.24
N SER A 130 -16.74 -8.93 -8.24
CA SER A 130 -16.12 -10.24 -8.11
C SER A 130 -15.06 -10.45 -9.18
N ILE A 131 -14.17 -11.41 -8.98
CA ILE A 131 -13.10 -11.74 -9.92
C ILE A 131 -13.63 -12.80 -10.90
N ASP A 132 -13.46 -12.54 -12.21
CA ASP A 132 -13.54 -13.58 -13.22
C ASP A 132 -12.21 -14.35 -13.26
N PHE A 133 -12.18 -15.47 -12.57
CA PHE A 133 -10.97 -16.28 -12.48
C PHE A 133 -10.58 -16.96 -13.79
N ALA A 134 -11.49 -17.14 -14.75
CA ALA A 134 -11.17 -17.68 -16.06
C ALA A 134 -10.41 -16.62 -16.88
N ASP A 135 -10.89 -15.38 -16.88
CA ASP A 135 -10.21 -14.26 -17.52
C ASP A 135 -8.86 -13.97 -16.82
N LEU A 136 -8.82 -13.94 -15.50
CA LEU A 136 -7.59 -13.71 -14.75
C LEU A 136 -6.54 -14.79 -15.07
N GLU A 137 -6.92 -16.06 -15.07
CA GLU A 137 -5.99 -17.15 -15.39
C GLU A 137 -5.47 -17.06 -16.84
N GLU A 138 -6.32 -16.69 -17.80
CA GLU A 138 -5.91 -16.45 -19.19
C GLU A 138 -4.83 -15.36 -19.28
N LYS A 139 -5.01 -14.24 -18.55
CA LYS A 139 -4.05 -13.13 -18.53
C LYS A 139 -2.73 -13.52 -17.85
N LEU A 140 -2.79 -14.27 -16.76
CA LEU A 140 -1.60 -14.78 -16.07
C LEU A 140 -0.85 -15.83 -16.88
N ALA A 141 -1.56 -16.64 -17.67
CA ALA A 141 -0.97 -17.67 -18.52
C ALA A 141 -0.25 -17.11 -19.78
N ASN A 142 -0.42 -15.84 -20.09
CA ASN A 142 0.28 -15.21 -21.21
C ASN A 142 1.79 -15.22 -20.96
N PRO A 143 2.63 -15.76 -21.86
CA PRO A 143 4.07 -15.92 -21.63
C PRO A 143 4.84 -14.60 -21.47
N GLN A 144 4.25 -13.46 -21.84
CA GLN A 144 4.82 -12.13 -21.60
C GLN A 144 4.41 -11.53 -20.24
N THR A 145 3.55 -12.19 -19.47
CA THR A 145 3.12 -11.71 -18.16
C THR A 145 4.12 -12.12 -17.10
N SER A 146 4.72 -11.13 -16.43
CA SER A 146 5.72 -11.34 -15.38
C SER A 146 5.30 -10.83 -14.02
N MET A 147 4.29 -9.96 -13.95
CA MET A 147 3.86 -9.29 -12.71
C MET A 147 2.35 -9.10 -12.68
N MET A 148 1.80 -9.13 -11.46
CA MET A 148 0.44 -8.69 -11.15
C MET A 148 0.48 -7.66 -10.03
N ILE A 149 -0.22 -6.53 -10.19
CA ILE A 149 -0.47 -5.59 -9.08
C ILE A 149 -1.83 -5.91 -8.49
N LEU A 150 -1.82 -6.37 -7.24
CA LEU A 150 -3.00 -6.67 -6.45
C LEU A 150 -3.29 -5.50 -5.52
N CYS A 151 -4.49 -4.91 -5.61
CA CYS A 151 -4.96 -3.88 -4.67
C CYS A 151 -5.85 -4.54 -3.60
N ASN A 152 -5.44 -4.47 -2.32
CA ASN A 152 -6.18 -5.11 -1.22
C ASN A 152 -6.00 -4.36 0.12
N PRO A 153 -7.00 -3.63 0.63
CA PRO A 153 -8.34 -3.38 0.07
C PRO A 153 -8.35 -2.71 -1.31
N HIS A 154 -9.35 -3.03 -2.12
CA HIS A 154 -9.36 -2.65 -3.54
C HIS A 154 -9.92 -1.24 -3.77
N ASN A 155 -9.12 -0.36 -4.32
CA ASN A 155 -9.52 0.99 -4.74
C ASN A 155 -9.82 0.99 -6.27
N PRO A 156 -10.99 1.43 -6.76
CA PRO A 156 -12.01 2.20 -6.04
C PRO A 156 -13.20 1.36 -5.53
N THR A 157 -13.25 0.06 -5.73
CA THR A 157 -14.45 -0.75 -5.49
C THR A 157 -14.78 -0.95 -4.00
N GLY A 158 -13.80 -0.77 -3.10
CA GLY A 158 -13.95 -1.00 -1.67
C GLY A 158 -13.98 -2.48 -1.27
N ASN A 159 -13.70 -3.39 -2.20
CA ASN A 159 -13.62 -4.82 -1.91
C ASN A 159 -12.46 -5.13 -0.97
N ILE A 160 -12.70 -6.03 -0.03
CA ILE A 160 -11.68 -6.71 0.76
C ILE A 160 -11.75 -8.19 0.36
N TRP A 161 -10.65 -8.70 -0.22
CA TRP A 161 -10.61 -10.07 -0.70
C TRP A 161 -10.46 -11.05 0.47
N ASP A 162 -11.25 -12.10 0.47
CA ASP A 162 -11.16 -13.15 1.49
C ASP A 162 -9.93 -14.07 1.27
N ARG A 163 -9.66 -14.92 2.28
CA ARG A 163 -8.50 -15.81 2.29
C ARG A 163 -8.47 -16.76 1.10
N ASP A 164 -9.64 -17.32 0.73
CA ASP A 164 -9.72 -18.31 -0.35
C ASP A 164 -9.45 -17.67 -1.72
N ILE A 165 -9.98 -16.46 -1.92
CA ILE A 165 -9.71 -15.64 -3.12
C ILE A 165 -8.22 -15.31 -3.20
N LEU A 166 -7.62 -14.82 -2.10
CA LEU A 166 -6.20 -14.46 -2.06
C LEU A 166 -5.29 -15.68 -2.29
N ASP A 167 -5.60 -16.81 -1.69
CA ASP A 167 -4.85 -18.08 -1.88
C ASP A 167 -4.92 -18.55 -3.33
N LYS A 168 -6.12 -18.46 -3.95
CA LYS A 168 -6.31 -18.81 -5.36
C LYS A 168 -5.50 -17.91 -6.28
N ILE A 169 -5.49 -16.59 -6.04
CA ILE A 169 -4.63 -15.65 -6.78
C ILE A 169 -3.16 -16.04 -6.62
N GLY A 170 -2.68 -16.26 -5.39
CA GLY A 170 -1.31 -16.65 -5.12
C GLY A 170 -0.89 -17.94 -5.85
N LYS A 171 -1.74 -18.97 -5.82
CA LYS A 171 -1.50 -20.22 -6.52
C LYS A 171 -1.45 -20.07 -8.04
N LEU A 172 -2.34 -19.26 -8.62
CA LEU A 172 -2.33 -18.97 -10.06
C LEU A 172 -1.06 -18.20 -10.45
N CYS A 173 -0.71 -17.14 -9.73
CA CYS A 173 0.51 -16.39 -9.98
C CYS A 173 1.76 -17.28 -9.87
N LYS A 174 1.85 -18.14 -8.86
CA LYS A 174 2.96 -19.11 -8.73
C LYS A 174 3.02 -20.10 -9.87
N LYS A 175 1.86 -20.63 -10.30
CA LYS A 175 1.73 -21.58 -11.44
C LYS A 175 2.31 -21.02 -12.71
N TYR A 176 2.09 -19.74 -12.98
CA TYR A 176 2.52 -19.06 -14.20
C TYR A 176 3.77 -18.19 -14.02
N HIS A 177 4.49 -18.33 -12.90
CA HIS A 177 5.71 -17.57 -12.59
C HIS A 177 5.52 -16.04 -12.60
N VAL A 178 4.34 -15.57 -12.24
CA VAL A 178 3.98 -14.15 -12.12
C VAL A 178 4.25 -13.69 -10.70
N LEU A 179 5.03 -12.63 -10.53
CA LEU A 179 5.30 -12.01 -9.23
C LEU A 179 4.11 -11.14 -8.80
N VAL A 180 3.69 -11.23 -7.54
CA VAL A 180 2.62 -10.38 -7.01
C VAL A 180 3.23 -9.15 -6.33
N VAL A 181 2.77 -7.96 -6.70
CA VAL A 181 2.96 -6.72 -5.93
C VAL A 181 1.63 -6.38 -5.28
N SER A 182 1.53 -6.57 -3.97
CA SER A 182 0.30 -6.31 -3.20
C SER A 182 0.34 -4.88 -2.65
N ASP A 183 -0.47 -3.99 -3.20
CA ASP A 183 -0.71 -2.67 -2.63
C ASP A 183 -1.77 -2.78 -1.53
N GLU A 184 -1.30 -2.65 -0.29
CA GLU A 184 -2.10 -2.78 0.92
C GLU A 184 -2.20 -1.43 1.69
N ILE A 185 -1.98 -0.30 1.01
CA ILE A 185 -1.96 1.04 1.63
C ILE A 185 -3.26 1.41 2.36
N HIS A 186 -4.39 0.78 2.00
CA HIS A 186 -5.70 1.02 2.59
C HIS A 186 -6.07 0.01 3.69
N CYS A 187 -5.16 -0.86 4.11
CA CYS A 187 -5.39 -1.99 5.00
C CYS A 187 -6.09 -1.63 6.33
N ASP A 188 -5.79 -0.47 6.89
CA ASP A 188 -6.30 -0.04 8.19
C ASP A 188 -7.69 0.62 8.11
N ILE A 189 -8.06 1.20 6.95
CA ILE A 189 -9.32 1.94 6.77
C ILE A 189 -10.41 0.99 6.29
N THR A 190 -10.86 0.12 7.20
CA THR A 190 -11.91 -0.85 6.95
C THR A 190 -13.12 -0.59 7.85
N LYS A 191 -14.29 -1.12 7.48
CA LYS A 191 -15.49 -1.05 8.32
C LYS A 191 -15.17 -1.59 9.72
N PRO A 192 -15.70 -0.98 10.82
CA PRO A 192 -15.60 -1.53 12.17
C PRO A 192 -16.01 -3.00 12.22
N GLY A 193 -15.24 -3.81 12.94
CA GLY A 193 -15.45 -5.27 13.02
C GLY A 193 -14.99 -6.08 11.79
N ILE A 194 -14.54 -5.42 10.72
CA ILE A 194 -13.93 -6.09 9.56
C ILE A 194 -12.43 -5.80 9.55
N SER A 195 -11.65 -6.86 9.35
CA SER A 195 -10.20 -6.77 9.15
C SER A 195 -9.84 -7.27 7.76
N TYR A 196 -8.89 -6.60 7.09
CA TYR A 196 -8.31 -7.14 5.87
C TYR A 196 -7.35 -8.30 6.21
N ILE A 197 -7.00 -9.08 5.21
CA ILE A 197 -6.04 -10.17 5.34
C ILE A 197 -4.79 -9.79 4.56
N PRO A 198 -3.61 -9.66 5.20
CA PRO A 198 -2.35 -9.45 4.49
C PRO A 198 -2.10 -10.57 3.49
N PHE A 199 -1.85 -10.25 2.24
CA PHE A 199 -1.66 -11.28 1.20
C PHE A 199 -0.55 -12.26 1.57
N ALA A 200 0.57 -11.77 2.08
CA ALA A 200 1.70 -12.58 2.52
C ALA A 200 1.39 -13.48 3.73
N SER A 201 0.28 -13.25 4.45
CA SER A 201 -0.14 -14.08 5.60
C SER A 201 -1.00 -15.28 5.22
N VAL A 202 -1.41 -15.38 3.97
CA VAL A 202 -2.39 -16.38 3.51
C VAL A 202 -1.79 -17.78 3.47
N SER A 203 -0.63 -17.92 2.84
CA SER A 203 0.12 -19.18 2.69
C SER A 203 1.58 -18.91 2.40
N ASP A 204 2.43 -19.94 2.50
CA ASP A 204 3.85 -19.82 2.11
C ASP A 204 4.01 -19.44 0.64
N VAL A 205 3.14 -19.92 -0.23
CA VAL A 205 3.13 -19.56 -1.66
C VAL A 205 2.89 -18.06 -1.85
N CYS A 206 1.92 -17.48 -1.13
CA CYS A 206 1.65 -16.06 -1.17
C CYS A 206 2.80 -15.25 -0.58
N ARG A 207 3.39 -15.70 0.54
CA ARG A 207 4.49 -15.02 1.22
C ARG A 207 5.74 -14.95 0.34
N ASP A 208 6.14 -16.08 -0.23
CA ASP A 208 7.43 -16.22 -0.91
C ASP A 208 7.40 -15.75 -2.38
N ASN A 209 6.22 -15.39 -2.91
CA ASN A 209 6.04 -14.86 -4.26
C ASN A 209 5.40 -13.47 -4.26
N CYS A 210 5.64 -12.68 -3.22
CA CYS A 210 4.98 -11.38 -3.03
C CYS A 210 5.95 -10.29 -2.59
N ILE A 211 5.66 -9.08 -3.05
CA ILE A 211 6.17 -7.81 -2.55
C ILE A 211 4.95 -7.05 -2.02
N THR A 212 4.86 -6.83 -0.71
CA THR A 212 3.74 -6.08 -0.11
C THR A 212 4.15 -4.64 0.12
N CYS A 213 3.32 -3.69 -0.33
CA CYS A 213 3.54 -2.25 -0.14
C CYS A 213 2.52 -1.70 0.87
N VAL A 214 3.01 -1.06 1.92
CA VAL A 214 2.20 -0.50 3.03
C VAL A 214 2.69 0.88 3.43
N ALA A 215 1.79 1.71 3.99
CA ALA A 215 2.17 3.02 4.49
C ALA A 215 1.21 3.52 5.57
N PRO A 216 1.69 4.27 6.58
CA PRO A 216 0.83 4.96 7.54
C PRO A 216 0.13 6.19 6.94
N THR A 217 0.50 6.57 5.72
CA THR A 217 0.16 7.86 5.11
C THR A 217 -1.34 8.04 4.85
N LYS A 218 -2.05 6.98 4.49
CA LYS A 218 -3.51 7.01 4.33
C LYS A 218 -4.22 6.82 5.66
N THR A 219 -3.73 5.89 6.48
CA THR A 219 -4.28 5.59 7.80
C THR A 219 -4.32 6.81 8.71
N PHE A 220 -3.22 7.57 8.77
CA PHE A 220 -3.03 8.66 9.73
C PHE A 220 -2.97 10.06 9.09
N ASN A 221 -3.38 10.19 7.82
CA ASN A 221 -3.42 11.49 7.12
C ASN A 221 -2.07 12.23 7.06
N ILE A 222 -0.99 11.51 6.76
CA ILE A 222 0.40 12.03 6.74
C ILE A 222 1.08 11.85 5.39
N ALA A 223 0.33 11.93 4.28
CA ALA A 223 0.87 11.71 2.94
C ALA A 223 2.06 12.63 2.60
N GLY A 224 2.04 13.87 3.09
CA GLY A 224 3.13 14.84 2.88
C GLY A 224 4.44 14.52 3.60
N ILE A 225 4.44 13.56 4.55
CA ILE A 225 5.65 13.11 5.25
C ILE A 225 6.49 12.15 4.39
N GLN A 226 5.88 11.53 3.36
CA GLN A 226 6.59 10.65 2.42
C GLN A 226 7.28 9.48 3.12
N THR A 227 6.50 8.61 3.74
CA THR A 227 6.96 7.41 4.44
C THR A 227 6.11 6.21 4.07
N ALA A 228 6.74 5.11 3.70
CA ALA A 228 6.12 3.84 3.39
C ALA A 228 7.10 2.68 3.70
N ALA A 229 6.61 1.46 3.63
CA ALA A 229 7.43 0.27 3.72
C ALA A 229 7.09 -0.73 2.63
N VAL A 230 8.10 -1.47 2.19
CA VAL A 230 7.95 -2.68 1.37
C VAL A 230 8.31 -3.87 2.23
N ILE A 231 7.48 -4.92 2.22
CA ILE A 231 7.67 -6.15 2.98
C ILE A 231 7.94 -7.28 2.00
N VAL A 232 9.11 -7.92 2.12
CA VAL A 232 9.54 -8.98 1.21
C VAL A 232 10.19 -10.12 1.99
N ALA A 233 9.55 -11.29 2.02
CA ALA A 233 10.05 -12.46 2.75
C ALA A 233 11.18 -13.19 2.01
N ASP A 234 11.01 -13.40 0.68
CA ASP A 234 12.03 -14.07 -0.14
C ASP A 234 13.31 -13.21 -0.24
N GLU A 235 14.45 -13.80 0.07
CA GLU A 235 15.74 -13.12 0.13
C GLU A 235 16.21 -12.62 -1.24
N ASN A 236 16.00 -13.38 -2.31
CA ASN A 236 16.44 -13.00 -3.65
C ASN A 236 15.60 -11.84 -4.20
N ILE A 237 14.27 -11.91 -4.01
CA ILE A 237 13.36 -10.82 -4.37
C ILE A 237 13.72 -9.58 -3.56
N ARG A 238 13.92 -9.73 -2.25
CA ARG A 238 14.26 -8.64 -1.33
C ARG A 238 15.56 -7.93 -1.75
N HIS A 239 16.62 -8.67 -2.05
CA HIS A 239 17.88 -8.07 -2.51
C HIS A 239 17.70 -7.24 -3.79
N ARG A 240 16.92 -7.75 -4.76
CA ARG A 240 16.63 -7.01 -5.99
C ARG A 240 15.81 -5.75 -5.72
N VAL A 241 14.82 -5.83 -4.83
CA VAL A 241 13.99 -4.68 -4.44
C VAL A 241 14.83 -3.61 -3.76
N ILE A 242 15.68 -3.97 -2.79
CA ILE A 242 16.60 -3.04 -2.11
C ILE A 242 17.46 -2.33 -3.15
N THR A 243 18.14 -3.07 -4.02
CA THR A 243 18.98 -2.48 -5.08
C THR A 243 18.20 -1.53 -5.98
N GLY A 244 16.93 -1.85 -6.29
CA GLY A 244 16.07 -0.97 -7.09
C GLY A 244 15.78 0.34 -6.39
N LEU A 245 15.31 0.27 -5.14
CA LEU A 245 14.95 1.44 -4.33
C LEU A 245 16.18 2.34 -4.06
N GLU A 246 17.35 1.76 -3.79
CA GLU A 246 18.60 2.50 -3.63
C GLU A 246 19.01 3.22 -4.92
N THR A 247 18.95 2.51 -6.07
CA THR A 247 19.28 3.10 -7.39
C THR A 247 18.38 4.29 -7.73
N ASP A 248 17.12 4.24 -7.32
CA ASP A 248 16.11 5.27 -7.58
C ASP A 248 16.06 6.34 -6.47
N ASN A 249 16.94 6.29 -5.48
CA ASN A 249 16.99 7.17 -4.28
C ASN A 249 15.68 7.19 -3.47
N LEU A 250 14.99 6.05 -3.41
CA LEU A 250 13.73 5.89 -2.67
C LEU A 250 13.92 5.27 -1.28
N ALA A 251 15.10 4.75 -0.98
CA ALA A 251 15.45 4.17 0.31
C ALA A 251 15.94 5.20 1.33
N GLU A 252 16.27 6.41 0.88
CA GLU A 252 16.71 7.49 1.76
C GLU A 252 15.52 8.20 2.41
N THR A 253 15.54 8.29 3.74
CA THR A 253 14.46 8.93 4.51
C THR A 253 14.72 10.41 4.73
N ASN A 254 13.68 11.23 4.69
CA ASN A 254 13.76 12.57 5.29
C ASN A 254 13.75 12.45 6.82
N VAL A 255 14.26 13.47 7.50
CA VAL A 255 14.50 13.47 8.95
C VAL A 255 13.27 13.25 9.83
N PHE A 256 12.05 13.44 9.31
CA PHE A 256 10.80 13.33 10.05
C PHE A 256 10.06 12.00 9.78
N ALA A 257 10.36 11.34 8.66
CA ALA A 257 9.54 10.26 8.14
C ALA A 257 9.52 9.02 9.04
N ALA A 258 10.69 8.60 9.53
CA ALA A 258 10.79 7.42 10.37
C ALA A 258 10.14 7.63 11.74
N ASP A 259 10.44 8.77 12.39
CA ASP A 259 9.87 9.10 13.71
C ASP A 259 8.35 9.28 13.65
N ALA A 260 7.83 9.95 12.61
CA ALA A 260 6.40 10.12 12.39
C ALA A 260 5.68 8.79 12.17
N ALA A 261 6.26 7.89 11.36
CA ALA A 261 5.68 6.56 11.11
C ALA A 261 5.71 5.69 12.37
N ALA A 262 6.82 5.71 13.13
CA ALA A 262 6.93 4.97 14.38
C ALA A 262 5.90 5.45 15.42
N ALA A 263 5.74 6.76 15.60
CA ALA A 263 4.74 7.35 16.49
C ALA A 263 3.30 6.99 16.05
N ALA A 264 3.02 7.07 14.74
CA ALA A 264 1.71 6.74 14.18
C ALA A 264 1.28 5.30 14.51
N TYR A 265 2.14 4.32 14.24
CA TYR A 265 1.83 2.92 14.52
C TYR A 265 1.93 2.53 16.00
N SER A 266 2.76 3.23 16.80
CA SER A 266 2.88 2.93 18.22
C SER A 266 1.73 3.48 19.06
N GLU A 267 1.20 4.66 18.72
CA GLU A 267 0.28 5.41 19.57
C GLU A 267 -1.03 5.81 18.84
N GLY A 268 -1.12 5.64 17.52
CA GLY A 268 -2.29 6.05 16.72
C GLY A 268 -3.46 5.07 16.72
N GLY A 269 -3.39 3.97 17.49
CA GLY A 269 -4.39 2.91 17.43
C GLY A 269 -5.81 3.33 17.79
N GLU A 270 -5.98 4.02 18.92
CA GLU A 270 -7.29 4.53 19.39
C GLU A 270 -7.86 5.58 18.42
N TRP A 271 -7.02 6.52 17.98
CA TRP A 271 -7.42 7.52 16.99
C TRP A 271 -7.92 6.88 15.68
N LEU A 272 -7.29 5.80 15.23
CA LEU A 272 -7.74 5.07 14.04
C LEU A 272 -9.09 4.39 14.26
N ASP A 273 -9.28 3.78 15.42
CA ASP A 273 -10.54 3.10 15.73
C ASP A 273 -11.71 4.10 15.79
N ASP A 274 -11.52 5.27 16.40
CA ASP A 274 -12.48 6.38 16.38
C ASP A 274 -12.75 6.88 14.94
N LEU A 275 -11.70 7.01 14.11
CA LEU A 275 -11.85 7.41 12.72
C LEU A 275 -12.68 6.40 11.93
N ARG A 276 -12.47 5.10 12.13
CA ARG A 276 -13.21 4.04 11.43
C ARG A 276 -14.71 4.08 11.76
N GLU A 277 -15.05 4.30 13.04
CA GLU A 277 -16.45 4.46 13.46
C GLU A 277 -17.08 5.70 12.79
N TYR A 278 -16.40 6.83 12.83
CA TYR A 278 -16.89 8.07 12.20
C TYR A 278 -17.08 7.94 10.70
N LEU A 279 -16.12 7.31 9.99
CA LEU A 279 -16.23 7.07 8.55
C LEU A 279 -17.38 6.13 8.22
N TRP A 280 -17.62 5.14 9.08
CA TRP A 280 -18.73 4.21 8.91
C TRP A 280 -20.09 4.90 9.11
N GLU A 281 -20.23 5.77 10.11
CA GLU A 281 -21.43 6.59 10.30
C GLU A 281 -21.70 7.50 9.10
N ASN A 282 -20.67 8.17 8.58
CA ASN A 282 -20.78 9.01 7.38
C ASN A 282 -21.22 8.21 6.15
N ARG A 283 -20.70 7.01 5.97
CA ARG A 283 -21.12 6.12 4.90
C ARG A 283 -22.60 5.76 5.02
N GLN A 284 -23.04 5.35 6.20
CA GLN A 284 -24.45 5.03 6.45
C GLN A 284 -25.37 6.23 6.21
N PHE A 285 -24.90 7.44 6.49
CA PHE A 285 -25.65 8.66 6.19
C PHE A 285 -25.75 8.90 4.68
N ALA A 286 -24.67 8.69 3.94
CA ALA A 286 -24.63 8.90 2.48
C ALA A 286 -25.45 7.85 1.70
N GLU A 287 -25.65 6.66 2.26
CA GLU A 287 -26.45 5.57 1.66
C GLU A 287 -27.98 5.76 1.85
N LYS A 288 -28.40 6.70 2.70
CA LYS A 288 -29.83 7.07 2.90
C LYS A 288 -30.32 8.08 1.86
#